data_05d07ef7a6896c21c1781e69629b0760
#
_entry.id   05d07ef7a6896c21c1781e69629b0760
#
_cell.length_a   1.000
_cell.length_b   1.000
_cell.length_c   1.000
_cell.angle_alpha   90.00
_cell.angle_beta   90.00
_cell.angle_gamma   90.00
#
_symmetry.space_group_name_H-M   'P 1'
#
loop_
_entity.id
_entity.type
_entity.pdbx_description
1 polymer ?
#
loop_
_entity_poly.entity_id
_entity_poly.type
_entity_poly.pdbx_seq_one_letter_code
_entity_poly.pdbx_strand_id
1 'polypeptide(L)'
;MRVLVDKQARALWLLDGGRVLLRAKVALGREPRGPKRCAGDGRTPEGVYQVCLTKEAGKYGQSLGLNYPNAADARLAAAQGRIDAPTLAAIEAALSRGERPPCGTPLGGEIYLHAGGAQRDWTEGCIALEAADMAVLFANRGQIEAVEIRP
;
A
#
# COMPACT_ATOMS: atom_id res chain seq x y z
N MET A 1 -14.77 6.60 -3.50
CA MET A 1 -13.66 7.46 -2.99
C MET A 1 -12.32 6.92 -3.45
N ARG A 2 -11.32 7.75 -3.54
CA ARG A 2 -9.94 7.37 -3.88
C ARG A 2 -8.97 7.94 -2.86
N VAL A 3 -7.92 7.18 -2.59
CA VAL A 3 -6.77 7.67 -1.83
C VAL A 3 -5.65 7.97 -2.83
N LEU A 4 -5.05 9.14 -2.72
CA LEU A 4 -3.86 9.53 -3.47
C LEU A 4 -2.71 9.77 -2.49
N VAL A 5 -1.59 9.10 -2.72
CA VAL A 5 -0.35 9.31 -1.97
C VAL A 5 0.70 9.88 -2.92
N ASP A 6 1.28 11.00 -2.55
CA ASP A 6 2.45 11.59 -3.21
C ASP A 6 3.65 11.36 -2.29
N LYS A 7 4.57 10.52 -2.72
CA LYS A 7 5.73 10.13 -1.92
C LYS A 7 6.70 11.29 -1.73
N GLN A 8 6.94 12.05 -2.78
CA GLN A 8 7.83 13.22 -2.71
C GLN A 8 7.29 14.27 -1.74
N ALA A 9 6.00 14.53 -1.78
CA ALA A 9 5.35 15.51 -0.91
C ALA A 9 5.12 14.99 0.52
N ARG A 10 5.28 13.68 0.77
CA ARG A 10 4.89 13.05 2.04
C ARG A 10 3.45 13.39 2.41
N ALA A 11 2.56 13.33 1.45
CA ALA A 11 1.16 13.71 1.62
C ALA A 11 0.22 12.64 1.09
N LEU A 12 -0.93 12.55 1.75
CA LEU A 12 -2.03 11.67 1.37
C LEU A 12 -3.31 12.50 1.31
N TRP A 13 -4.12 12.25 0.30
CA TRP A 13 -5.46 12.82 0.16
C TRP A 13 -6.50 11.71 0.08
N LEU A 14 -7.60 11.88 0.80
CA LEU A 14 -8.84 11.13 0.58
C LEU A 14 -9.76 12.00 -0.27
N LEU A 15 -10.14 11.50 -1.43
CA LEU A 15 -10.91 12.22 -2.44
C LEU A 15 -12.26 11.54 -2.65
N ASP A 16 -13.31 12.35 -2.65
CA ASP A 16 -14.66 11.93 -3.06
C ASP A 16 -15.09 12.79 -4.26
N GLY A 17 -15.00 12.19 -5.46
CA GLY A 17 -15.09 12.95 -6.69
C GLY A 17 -13.98 14.01 -6.76
N GLY A 18 -14.32 15.26 -6.99
CA GLY A 18 -13.37 16.38 -6.96
C GLY A 18 -13.15 16.99 -5.57
N ARG A 19 -13.76 16.44 -4.53
CA ARG A 19 -13.74 17.00 -3.18
C ARG A 19 -12.66 16.33 -2.32
N VAL A 20 -11.84 17.11 -1.64
CA VAL A 20 -10.87 16.63 -0.67
C VAL A 20 -11.56 16.48 0.69
N LEU A 21 -11.63 15.25 1.19
CA LEU A 21 -12.16 14.94 2.53
C LEU A 21 -11.09 14.93 3.60
N LEU A 22 -9.85 14.57 3.24
CA LEU A 22 -8.71 14.53 4.15
C LEU A 22 -7.45 14.88 3.38
N ARG A 23 -6.59 15.67 4.02
CA ARG A 23 -5.19 15.82 3.64
C ARG A 23 -4.34 15.51 4.87
N ALA A 24 -3.47 14.50 4.74
CA ALA A 24 -2.64 14.03 5.84
C ALA A 24 -1.17 14.01 5.45
N LYS A 25 -0.30 14.19 6.44
CA LYS A 25 1.13 13.89 6.31
C LYS A 25 1.34 12.39 6.45
N VAL A 26 2.29 11.84 5.69
CA VAL A 26 2.64 10.42 5.77
C VAL A 26 4.13 10.20 5.97
N ALA A 27 4.46 9.07 6.60
CA ALA A 27 5.81 8.50 6.61
C ALA A 27 5.82 7.28 5.69
N LEU A 28 6.96 7.05 5.05
CA LEU A 28 7.18 5.98 4.09
C LEU A 28 8.18 4.94 4.61
N GLY A 29 8.54 3.99 3.76
CA GLY A 29 9.64 3.07 4.02
C GLY A 29 10.97 3.80 4.19
N ARG A 30 11.92 3.14 4.85
CA ARG A 30 13.26 3.71 5.14
C ARG A 30 14.04 4.09 3.90
N GLU A 31 13.75 3.40 2.79
CA GLU A 31 14.24 3.75 1.46
C GLU A 31 13.08 4.35 0.65
N PRO A 32 12.78 5.65 0.82
CA PRO A 32 11.54 6.23 0.30
C PRO A 32 11.52 6.45 -1.21
N ARG A 33 12.68 6.46 -1.85
CA ARG A 33 12.79 6.71 -3.29
C ARG A 33 12.69 5.43 -4.10
N GLY A 34 11.91 5.50 -5.17
CA GLY A 34 11.72 4.39 -6.09
C GLY A 34 10.67 3.39 -5.63
N PRO A 35 10.15 2.58 -6.56
CA PRO A 35 9.12 1.60 -6.26
C PRO A 35 9.68 0.39 -5.53
N LYS A 36 8.85 -0.22 -4.69
CA LYS A 36 9.16 -1.50 -4.06
C LYS A 36 9.32 -2.58 -5.13
N ARG A 37 10.41 -3.34 -5.03
CA ARG A 37 10.76 -4.39 -6.01
C ARG A 37 10.97 -5.76 -5.39
N CYS A 38 11.36 -5.81 -4.12
CA CYS A 38 11.63 -7.08 -3.44
C CYS A 38 11.36 -6.99 -1.94
N ALA A 39 11.23 -8.15 -1.32
CA ALA A 39 11.12 -8.25 0.13
C ALA A 39 12.35 -7.63 0.79
N GLY A 40 12.16 -6.86 1.85
CA GLY A 40 13.22 -6.28 2.65
C GLY A 40 13.94 -5.07 2.04
N ASP A 41 13.47 -4.53 0.92
CA ASP A 41 14.09 -3.36 0.30
C ASP A 41 13.78 -2.03 0.99
N GLY A 42 12.86 -2.03 1.97
CA GLY A 42 12.49 -0.84 2.72
C GLY A 42 11.73 0.20 1.90
N ARG A 43 11.25 -0.15 0.73
CA ARG A 43 10.59 0.77 -0.20
C ARG A 43 9.08 0.66 -0.13
N THR A 44 8.42 1.81 -0.26
CA THR A 44 6.98 1.90 -0.46
C THR A 44 6.67 1.74 -1.95
N PRO A 45 5.71 0.86 -2.33
CA PRO A 45 5.40 0.63 -3.73
C PRO A 45 4.82 1.87 -4.41
N GLU A 46 4.91 1.89 -5.72
CA GLU A 46 4.32 2.91 -6.60
C GLU A 46 3.38 2.23 -7.58
N GLY A 47 2.18 2.75 -7.74
CA GLY A 47 1.15 2.15 -8.58
C GLY A 47 -0.25 2.35 -8.03
N VAL A 48 -1.20 1.61 -8.57
CA VAL A 48 -2.60 1.63 -8.15
C VAL A 48 -2.93 0.31 -7.45
N TYR A 49 -3.41 0.41 -6.23
CA TYR A 49 -3.72 -0.72 -5.36
C TYR A 49 -5.16 -0.66 -4.87
N GLN A 50 -5.63 -1.76 -4.30
CA GLN A 50 -6.93 -1.84 -3.65
C GLN A 50 -6.74 -2.25 -2.20
N VAL A 51 -7.67 -1.83 -1.35
CA VAL A 51 -7.75 -2.31 0.02
C VAL A 51 -8.32 -3.74 -0.02
N CYS A 52 -7.57 -4.71 0.45
CA CYS A 52 -7.97 -6.12 0.48
C CYS A 52 -8.08 -6.71 1.89
N LEU A 53 -7.68 -5.94 2.90
CA LEU A 53 -7.69 -6.39 4.29
C LEU A 53 -7.87 -5.18 5.21
N THR A 54 -8.69 -5.34 6.25
CA THR A 54 -8.87 -4.31 7.28
C THR A 54 -8.62 -4.90 8.66
N LYS A 55 -7.93 -4.16 9.53
CA LYS A 55 -7.70 -4.54 10.93
C LYS A 55 -8.09 -3.38 11.83
N GLU A 56 -8.95 -3.63 12.82
CA GLU A 56 -9.31 -2.62 13.82
C GLU A 56 -8.27 -2.47 14.92
N ALA A 57 -7.60 -3.55 15.27
CA ALA A 57 -6.64 -3.62 16.36
C ALA A 57 -5.40 -4.40 15.94
N GLY A 58 -4.59 -3.82 15.07
CA GLY A 58 -3.27 -4.36 14.71
C GLY A 58 -2.17 -3.82 15.62
N LYS A 59 -0.92 -4.10 15.28
CA LYS A 59 0.27 -3.62 16.00
C LYS A 59 0.28 -2.09 16.19
N TYR A 60 -0.24 -1.34 15.23
CA TYR A 60 -0.33 0.11 15.26
C TYR A 60 -1.78 0.61 15.33
N GLY A 61 -2.72 -0.22 15.78
CA GLY A 61 -4.14 0.08 15.79
C GLY A 61 -4.83 -0.23 14.48
N GLN A 62 -5.67 0.69 14.01
CA GLN A 62 -6.40 0.53 12.75
C GLN A 62 -5.45 0.50 11.55
N SER A 63 -5.72 -0.38 10.59
CA SER A 63 -4.93 -0.47 9.37
C SER A 63 -5.74 -0.98 8.17
N LEU A 64 -5.29 -0.57 6.98
CA LEU A 64 -5.85 -1.01 5.70
C LEU A 64 -4.74 -1.67 4.88
N GLY A 65 -4.87 -2.96 4.61
CA GLY A 65 -3.92 -3.73 3.82
C GLY A 65 -4.16 -3.55 2.32
N LEU A 66 -3.09 -3.31 1.57
CA LEU A 66 -3.11 -3.14 0.13
C LEU A 66 -2.77 -4.46 -0.57
N ASN A 67 -3.30 -4.64 -1.77
CA ASN A 67 -3.07 -5.81 -2.62
C ASN A 67 -1.73 -5.74 -3.38
N TYR A 68 -0.66 -5.34 -2.70
CA TYR A 68 0.70 -5.41 -3.23
C TYR A 68 1.24 -6.85 -3.06
N PRO A 69 1.94 -7.44 -4.06
CA PRO A 69 2.15 -6.91 -5.41
C PRO A 69 0.87 -6.98 -6.26
N ASN A 70 0.59 -5.95 -7.04
CA ASN A 70 -0.50 -5.99 -8.00
C ASN A 70 -0.08 -6.74 -9.28
N ALA A 71 -0.98 -6.87 -10.25
CA ALA A 71 -0.70 -7.59 -11.48
C ALA A 71 0.47 -6.98 -12.27
N ALA A 72 0.56 -5.65 -12.32
CA ALA A 72 1.64 -4.96 -13.03
C ALA A 72 2.99 -5.22 -12.35
N ASP A 73 3.05 -5.16 -11.01
CA ASP A 73 4.25 -5.48 -10.24
C ASP A 73 4.72 -6.91 -10.50
N ALA A 74 3.80 -7.86 -10.46
CA ALA A 74 4.11 -9.29 -10.63
C ALA A 74 4.56 -9.61 -12.05
N ARG A 75 3.89 -9.08 -13.06
CA ARG A 75 4.23 -9.30 -14.47
C ARG A 75 5.59 -8.70 -14.82
N LEU A 76 5.89 -7.51 -14.32
CA LEU A 76 7.21 -6.90 -14.50
C LEU A 76 8.30 -7.75 -13.85
N ALA A 77 8.06 -8.22 -12.63
CA ALA A 77 9.01 -9.08 -11.92
C ALA A 77 9.25 -10.40 -12.66
N ALA A 78 8.22 -11.02 -13.21
CA ALA A 78 8.35 -12.25 -14.01
C ALA A 78 9.14 -11.99 -15.29
N ALA A 79 8.86 -10.90 -16.00
CA ALA A 79 9.59 -10.51 -17.20
C ALA A 79 11.07 -10.25 -16.92
N GLN A 80 11.41 -9.77 -15.74
CA GLN A 80 12.79 -9.53 -15.29
C GLN A 80 13.45 -10.75 -14.65
N GLY A 81 12.77 -11.89 -14.59
CA GLY A 81 13.30 -13.12 -13.97
C GLY A 81 13.39 -13.06 -12.44
N ARG A 82 12.71 -12.14 -11.77
CA ARG A 82 12.73 -11.99 -10.30
C ARG A 82 11.76 -12.93 -9.59
N ILE A 83 10.73 -13.40 -10.28
CA ILE A 83 9.82 -14.47 -9.83
C ILE A 83 9.61 -15.47 -10.96
N ASP A 84 9.26 -16.70 -10.58
CA ASP A 84 8.96 -17.78 -11.54
C ASP A 84 7.50 -17.76 -12.00
N ALA A 85 7.18 -18.59 -12.99
CA ALA A 85 5.82 -18.68 -13.53
C ALA A 85 4.78 -19.17 -12.50
N PRO A 86 5.05 -20.17 -11.64
CA PRO A 86 4.11 -20.55 -10.58
C PRO A 86 3.83 -19.43 -9.59
N THR A 87 4.82 -18.65 -9.22
CA THR A 87 4.65 -17.50 -8.32
C THR A 87 3.77 -16.43 -8.97
N LEU A 88 4.02 -16.10 -10.23
CA LEU A 88 3.17 -15.17 -10.99
C LEU A 88 1.73 -15.66 -11.04
N ALA A 89 1.51 -16.93 -11.35
CA ALA A 89 0.17 -17.53 -11.42
C ALA A 89 -0.56 -17.45 -10.07
N ALA A 90 0.13 -17.73 -8.96
CA ALA A 90 -0.44 -17.65 -7.62
C ALA A 90 -0.85 -16.21 -7.25
N ILE A 91 -0.04 -15.23 -7.58
CA ILE A 91 -0.35 -13.81 -7.36
C ILE A 91 -1.58 -13.41 -8.19
N GLU A 92 -1.58 -13.70 -9.48
CA GLU A 92 -2.70 -13.35 -10.37
C GLU A 92 -4.01 -14.03 -9.95
N ALA A 93 -3.95 -15.28 -9.51
CA ALA A 93 -5.12 -16.01 -9.02
C ALA A 93 -5.72 -15.36 -7.76
N ALA A 94 -4.90 -14.97 -6.79
CA ALA A 94 -5.36 -14.27 -5.59
C ALA A 94 -6.00 -12.92 -5.93
N LEU A 95 -5.35 -12.14 -6.79
CA LEU A 95 -5.87 -10.83 -7.24
C LEU A 95 -7.21 -10.96 -7.96
N SER A 96 -7.38 -11.99 -8.79
CA SER A 96 -8.64 -12.24 -9.51
C SER A 96 -9.81 -12.56 -8.59
N ARG A 97 -9.52 -13.07 -7.38
CA ARG A 97 -10.52 -13.34 -6.33
C ARG A 97 -10.73 -12.16 -5.38
N GLY A 98 -10.05 -11.04 -5.60
CA GLY A 98 -10.08 -9.90 -4.68
C GLY A 98 -9.39 -10.16 -3.35
N GLU A 99 -8.54 -11.19 -3.28
CA GLU A 99 -7.81 -11.59 -2.08
C GLU A 99 -6.43 -10.95 -2.03
N ARG A 100 -5.85 -10.92 -0.83
CA ARG A 100 -4.46 -10.52 -0.65
C ARG A 100 -3.55 -11.50 -1.38
N PRO A 101 -2.63 -11.02 -2.22
CA PRO A 101 -1.65 -11.90 -2.85
C PRO A 101 -0.69 -12.52 -1.81
N PRO A 102 -0.03 -13.64 -2.13
CA PRO A 102 0.95 -14.26 -1.25
C PRO A 102 2.04 -13.28 -0.81
N CYS A 103 2.34 -13.25 0.48
CA CYS A 103 3.35 -12.35 1.07
C CYS A 103 4.76 -12.94 1.11
N GLY A 104 4.88 -14.27 1.05
CA GLY A 104 6.13 -15.02 1.18
C GLY A 104 6.93 -15.16 -0.13
N THR A 105 6.65 -14.35 -1.13
CA THR A 105 7.38 -14.36 -2.40
C THR A 105 8.60 -13.43 -2.36
N PRO A 106 9.52 -13.51 -3.34
CA PRO A 106 10.64 -12.57 -3.43
C PRO A 106 10.22 -11.09 -3.53
N LEU A 107 8.98 -10.80 -3.93
CA LEU A 107 8.47 -9.43 -4.01
C LEU A 107 8.08 -8.86 -2.65
N GLY A 108 7.89 -9.71 -1.65
CA GLY A 108 7.38 -9.33 -0.36
C GLY A 108 5.88 -9.09 -0.35
N GLY A 109 5.41 -8.37 0.63
CA GLY A 109 3.99 -8.07 0.83
C GLY A 109 3.80 -7.26 2.10
N GLU A 110 2.60 -7.38 2.69
CA GLU A 110 2.25 -6.72 3.94
C GLU A 110 2.42 -5.20 3.91
N ILE A 111 1.95 -4.58 2.85
CA ILE A 111 1.91 -3.13 2.71
C ILE A 111 0.56 -2.63 3.23
N TYR A 112 0.62 -1.77 4.24
CA TYR A 112 -0.56 -1.21 4.90
C TYR A 112 -0.51 0.32 4.94
N LEU A 113 -1.69 0.92 4.96
CA LEU A 113 -1.90 2.23 5.56
C LEU A 113 -2.19 2.01 7.04
N HIS A 114 -1.42 2.59 7.95
CA HIS A 114 -1.59 2.37 9.39
C HIS A 114 -1.18 3.60 10.21
N ALA A 115 -1.61 3.66 11.45
CA ALA A 115 -1.18 4.67 12.40
C ALA A 115 0.28 4.40 12.84
N GLY A 116 0.80 5.23 13.70
CA GLY A 116 2.15 5.11 14.27
C GLY A 116 3.00 6.35 14.12
N GLY A 117 2.48 7.35 13.40
CA GLY A 117 3.10 8.65 13.24
C GLY A 117 3.78 8.88 11.89
N ALA A 118 3.85 10.15 11.51
CA ALA A 118 4.36 10.59 10.22
C ALA A 118 5.56 11.54 10.35
N GLN A 119 6.34 11.41 11.44
CA GLN A 119 7.44 12.33 11.73
C GLN A 119 8.66 12.11 10.84
N ARG A 120 8.93 10.86 10.48
CA ARG A 120 10.06 10.45 9.64
C ARG A 120 9.72 9.15 8.90
N ASP A 121 10.44 8.85 7.84
CA ASP A 121 10.30 7.58 7.12
C ASP A 121 10.90 6.45 7.95
N TRP A 122 10.07 5.62 8.54
CA TRP A 122 10.49 4.63 9.55
C TRP A 122 9.99 3.21 9.28
N THR A 123 9.13 3.02 8.27
CA THR A 123 8.50 1.73 8.00
C THR A 123 9.38 0.83 7.13
N GLU A 124 8.96 -0.41 6.98
CA GLU A 124 9.59 -1.35 6.03
C GLU A 124 8.95 -1.30 4.63
N GLY A 125 8.11 -0.28 4.38
CA GLY A 125 7.40 -0.07 3.11
C GLY A 125 5.96 0.37 3.27
N CYS A 126 5.37 0.23 4.45
CA CYS A 126 4.04 0.73 4.76
C CYS A 126 3.97 2.26 4.70
N ILE A 127 2.77 2.78 4.64
CA ILE A 127 2.47 4.21 4.72
C ILE A 127 1.88 4.48 6.09
N ALA A 128 2.61 5.21 6.94
CA ALA A 128 2.18 5.53 8.29
C ALA A 128 1.60 6.94 8.36
N LEU A 129 0.56 7.07 9.17
CA LEU A 129 -0.16 8.33 9.41
C LEU A 129 -0.24 8.62 10.91
N GLU A 130 -0.64 9.83 11.25
CA GLU A 130 -1.09 10.13 12.59
C GLU A 130 -2.42 9.41 12.87
N ALA A 131 -2.65 9.05 14.13
CA ALA A 131 -3.81 8.23 14.51
C ALA A 131 -5.15 8.88 14.13
N ALA A 132 -5.28 10.18 14.26
CA ALA A 132 -6.50 10.91 13.91
C ALA A 132 -6.80 10.84 12.41
N ASP A 133 -5.78 10.95 11.56
CA ASP A 133 -5.92 10.85 10.11
C ASP A 133 -6.25 9.43 9.68
N MET A 134 -5.61 8.44 10.30
CA MET A 134 -5.90 7.03 10.04
C MET A 134 -7.35 6.69 10.42
N ALA A 135 -7.88 7.25 11.49
CA ALA A 135 -9.26 7.05 11.89
C ALA A 135 -10.25 7.54 10.82
N VAL A 136 -9.97 8.65 10.16
CA VAL A 136 -10.79 9.16 9.05
C VAL A 136 -10.77 8.20 7.86
N LEU A 137 -9.59 7.70 7.48
CA LEU A 137 -9.48 6.69 6.41
C LEU A 137 -10.24 5.42 6.76
N PHE A 138 -10.06 4.94 7.97
CA PHE A 138 -10.68 3.70 8.43
C PHE A 138 -12.22 3.80 8.46
N ALA A 139 -12.75 4.95 8.86
CA ALA A 139 -14.18 5.21 8.86
C ALA A 139 -14.78 5.15 7.44
N ASN A 140 -14.00 5.49 6.42
CA ASN A 140 -14.43 5.49 5.02
C ASN A 140 -13.98 4.24 4.23
N ARG A 141 -13.40 3.25 4.88
CA ARG A 141 -12.74 2.10 4.22
C ARG A 141 -13.59 1.37 3.20
N GLY A 142 -14.88 1.23 3.47
CA GLY A 142 -15.81 0.55 2.56
C GLY A 142 -16.12 1.30 1.28
N GLN A 143 -15.74 2.57 1.17
CA GLN A 143 -15.96 3.42 0.01
C GLN A 143 -14.68 3.70 -0.79
N ILE A 144 -13.53 3.25 -0.30
CA ILE A 144 -12.24 3.44 -0.98
C ILE A 144 -12.11 2.42 -2.11
N GLU A 145 -12.20 2.88 -3.33
CA GLU A 145 -12.14 2.06 -4.55
C GLU A 145 -10.70 1.81 -5.01
N ALA A 146 -9.82 2.76 -4.76
CA ALA A 146 -8.42 2.69 -5.18
C ALA A 146 -7.51 3.51 -4.28
N VAL A 147 -6.28 3.03 -4.15
CA VAL A 147 -5.17 3.73 -3.49
C VAL A 147 -4.07 3.89 -4.54
N GLU A 148 -3.88 5.10 -5.02
CA GLU A 148 -2.83 5.44 -5.97
C GLU A 148 -1.62 5.99 -5.23
N ILE A 149 -0.46 5.39 -5.45
CA ILE A 149 0.81 5.81 -4.84
C ILE A 149 1.72 6.30 -5.96
N ARG A 150 2.06 7.57 -5.93
CA ARG A 150 2.93 8.23 -6.91
C ARG A 150 4.32 8.48 -6.35
N PRO A 151 5.35 8.56 -7.24
CA PRO A 151 6.71 8.92 -6.85
C PRO A 151 6.83 10.21 -6.08
#